data_65fa4e7ad22c9fb38b8f868136cd05f7
#
_entry.id   65fa4e7ad22c9fb38b8f868136cd05f7
#
_cell.length_a   1.000
_cell.length_b   1.000
_cell.length_c   1.000
_cell.angle_alpha   90.00
_cell.angle_beta   90.00
_cell.angle_gamma   90.00
#
_symmetry.space_group_name_H-M   'P 1'
#
loop_
_entity.id
_entity.type
_entity.pdbx_description
1 polymer ?
#
loop_
_entity_poly.entity_id
_entity_poly.type
_entity_poly.pdbx_seq_one_letter_code
_entity_poly.pdbx_strand_id
1 'polypeptide(L)'
;MLNQFSQDPIINVIHNSIRKGISVTLEHECEASAVILILAAIDAMAYLAMPEYQEDVRSNDFIKWADEYIHFPGMAQLKGADLYGARCAMLHSFGARSKMSRKGHCRIILWLDNAVPPVIFNPKVHPQYVMVSIVALKDALFEGMDRFLINLYKNPNSKEAKLADRRFQSFVQKAPTDDVMSSSAPPRSTKT
;
A
#
# COMPACT_ATOMS: atom_id res chain seq x y z
N MET A 1 -22.55 5.10 -13.54
CA MET A 1 -23.16 5.84 -12.42
C MET A 1 -22.78 5.15 -11.11
N LEU A 2 -21.61 5.48 -10.54
CA LEU A 2 -21.16 4.98 -9.22
C LEU A 2 -20.82 6.16 -8.30
N ASN A 3 -21.57 7.24 -8.38
CA ASN A 3 -21.18 8.54 -7.84
C ASN A 3 -21.90 8.91 -6.54
N GLN A 4 -22.16 7.97 -5.64
CA GLN A 4 -22.77 8.30 -4.35
C GLN A 4 -22.26 7.43 -3.21
N PHE A 5 -20.96 7.28 -3.07
CA PHE A 5 -20.45 6.95 -1.75
C PHE A 5 -20.42 8.23 -0.93
N SER A 6 -21.15 8.26 0.18
CA SER A 6 -21.34 9.43 1.03
C SER A 6 -20.08 9.90 1.78
N GLN A 7 -18.93 9.25 1.58
CA GLN A 7 -17.66 9.56 2.22
C GLN A 7 -16.58 9.87 1.19
N ASP A 8 -15.75 10.86 1.52
CA ASP A 8 -14.55 11.18 0.78
C ASP A 8 -13.70 9.90 0.59
N PRO A 9 -13.27 9.56 -0.66
CA PRO A 9 -12.50 8.35 -0.93
C PRO A 9 -11.20 8.27 -0.15
N ILE A 10 -10.53 9.38 0.14
CA ILE A 10 -9.32 9.41 0.95
C ILE A 10 -9.64 8.96 2.38
N ILE A 11 -10.71 9.50 2.99
CA ILE A 11 -11.14 9.08 4.32
C ILE A 11 -11.54 7.61 4.32
N ASN A 12 -12.35 7.18 3.36
CA ASN A 12 -12.87 5.83 3.32
C ASN A 12 -11.78 4.77 3.02
N VAL A 13 -10.95 5.02 2.02
CA VAL A 13 -9.91 4.06 1.60
C VAL A 13 -8.65 4.18 2.46
N ILE A 14 -8.10 5.39 2.60
CA ILE A 14 -6.81 5.56 3.26
C ILE A 14 -6.94 5.42 4.78
N HIS A 15 -7.84 6.19 5.42
CA HIS A 15 -7.93 6.20 6.87
C HIS A 15 -8.72 5.01 7.42
N ASN A 16 -9.94 4.79 6.92
CA ASN A 16 -10.85 3.78 7.48
C ASN A 16 -10.55 2.34 7.03
N SER A 17 -9.87 2.15 5.90
CA SER A 17 -9.53 0.82 5.41
C SER A 17 -8.04 0.53 5.58
N ILE A 18 -7.15 1.21 4.89
CA ILE A 18 -5.72 0.88 4.86
C ILE A 18 -5.09 1.10 6.25
N ARG A 19 -5.08 2.35 6.75
CA ARG A 19 -4.40 2.66 8.02
C ARG A 19 -5.03 1.93 9.19
N LYS A 20 -6.36 1.96 9.29
CA LYS A 20 -7.08 1.27 10.37
C LYS A 20 -6.85 -0.23 10.32
N GLY A 21 -6.89 -0.85 9.12
CA GLY A 21 -6.63 -2.28 8.96
C GLY A 21 -5.23 -2.68 9.44
N ILE A 22 -4.19 -1.93 9.05
CA ILE A 22 -2.82 -2.16 9.51
C ILE A 22 -2.70 -1.98 11.03
N SER A 23 -3.28 -0.90 11.60
CA SER A 23 -3.20 -0.64 13.04
C SER A 23 -3.88 -1.74 13.85
N VAL A 24 -5.11 -2.12 13.48
CA VAL A 24 -5.86 -3.17 14.18
C VAL A 24 -5.14 -4.53 14.13
N THR A 25 -4.53 -4.89 12.99
CA THR A 25 -3.78 -6.16 12.91
C THR A 25 -2.55 -6.16 13.81
N LEU A 26 -1.86 -5.02 13.98
CA LEU A 26 -0.74 -4.91 14.91
C LEU A 26 -1.20 -4.88 16.37
N GLU A 27 -2.29 -4.19 16.70
CA GLU A 27 -2.88 -4.18 18.03
C GLU A 27 -3.29 -5.59 18.52
N HIS A 28 -3.62 -6.47 17.58
CA HIS A 28 -3.98 -7.87 17.85
C HIS A 28 -2.83 -8.85 17.55
N GLU A 29 -1.59 -8.39 17.52
CA GLU A 29 -0.38 -9.23 17.35
C GLU A 29 -0.42 -10.11 16.07
N CYS A 30 -1.09 -9.62 15.02
CA CYS A 30 -1.20 -10.29 13.72
C CYS A 30 -0.15 -9.75 12.75
N GLU A 31 1.14 -9.82 13.11
CA GLU A 31 2.26 -9.15 12.43
C GLU A 31 2.37 -9.53 10.95
N ALA A 32 2.24 -10.81 10.62
CA ALA A 32 2.31 -11.26 9.22
C ALA A 32 1.18 -10.67 8.37
N SER A 33 -0.03 -10.54 8.94
CA SER A 33 -1.16 -9.88 8.29
C SER A 33 -0.91 -8.39 8.12
N ALA A 34 -0.36 -7.73 9.14
CA ALA A 34 0.03 -6.32 9.06
C ALA A 34 1.06 -6.08 7.95
N VAL A 35 2.09 -6.93 7.84
CA VAL A 35 3.08 -6.87 6.75
C VAL A 35 2.42 -7.00 5.38
N ILE A 36 1.49 -7.93 5.20
CA ILE A 36 0.74 -8.08 3.94
C ILE A 36 -0.04 -6.81 3.62
N LEU A 37 -0.74 -6.24 4.59
CA LEU A 37 -1.50 -5.00 4.41
C LEU A 37 -0.59 -3.81 4.11
N ILE A 38 0.57 -3.70 4.75
CA ILE A 38 1.59 -2.68 4.46
C ILE A 38 2.06 -2.79 3.00
N LEU A 39 2.40 -3.99 2.55
CA LEU A 39 2.88 -4.22 1.18
C LEU A 39 1.79 -3.96 0.13
N ALA A 40 0.54 -4.34 0.43
CA ALA A 40 -0.62 -4.02 -0.41
C ALA A 40 -0.92 -2.51 -0.45
N ALA A 41 -0.69 -1.79 0.66
CA ALA A 41 -0.84 -0.34 0.69
C ALA A 41 0.19 0.37 -0.21
N ILE A 42 1.43 -0.14 -0.29
CA ILE A 42 2.43 0.38 -1.23
C ILE A 42 1.97 0.17 -2.68
N ASP A 43 1.42 -1.01 -3.03
CA ASP A 43 0.81 -1.26 -4.35
C ASP A 43 -0.30 -0.24 -4.65
N ALA A 44 -1.18 0.03 -3.68
CA ALA A 44 -2.27 0.99 -3.82
C ALA A 44 -1.75 2.42 -4.07
N MET A 45 -0.73 2.85 -3.35
CA MET A 45 -0.11 4.17 -3.56
C MET A 45 0.61 4.25 -4.90
N ALA A 46 1.33 3.19 -5.31
CA ALA A 46 1.95 3.10 -6.62
C ALA A 46 0.91 3.16 -7.75
N TYR A 47 -0.27 2.55 -7.55
CA TYR A 47 -1.40 2.64 -8.48
C TYR A 47 -1.88 4.07 -8.68
N LEU A 48 -1.99 4.85 -7.61
CA LEU A 48 -2.37 6.27 -7.70
C LEU A 48 -1.31 7.10 -8.44
N ALA A 49 -0.03 6.74 -8.30
CA ALA A 49 1.11 7.48 -8.84
C ALA A 49 1.48 7.10 -10.30
N MET A 50 1.04 5.93 -10.79
CA MET A 50 1.48 5.43 -12.11
C MET A 50 0.97 6.30 -13.26
N PRO A 51 1.63 6.27 -14.46
CA PRO A 51 1.22 7.03 -15.63
C PRO A 51 -0.20 6.69 -16.14
N GLU A 52 -0.87 7.64 -16.79
CA GLU A 52 -2.26 7.48 -17.29
C GLU A 52 -2.43 6.35 -18.32
N TYR A 53 -1.42 6.13 -19.17
CA TYR A 53 -1.45 5.10 -20.21
C TYR A 53 -1.27 3.66 -19.69
N GLN A 54 -1.06 3.49 -18.39
CA GLN A 54 -0.81 2.21 -17.74
C GLN A 54 -2.07 1.75 -16.98
N GLU A 55 -2.47 0.50 -17.18
CA GLU A 55 -3.66 -0.09 -16.55
C GLU A 55 -3.33 -0.74 -15.20
N ASP A 56 -2.18 -1.43 -15.11
CA ASP A 56 -1.76 -2.19 -13.93
C ASP A 56 -0.44 -1.68 -13.35
N VAL A 57 -0.30 -1.80 -12.02
CA VAL A 57 0.95 -1.51 -11.32
C VAL A 57 2.03 -2.52 -11.71
N ARG A 58 3.18 -2.02 -12.14
CA ARG A 58 4.37 -2.83 -12.44
C ARG A 58 5.34 -2.79 -11.26
N SER A 59 6.26 -3.75 -11.27
CA SER A 59 7.32 -3.80 -10.24
C SER A 59 8.08 -2.48 -10.07
N ASN A 60 8.36 -1.79 -11.20
CA ASN A 60 9.08 -0.52 -11.17
C ASN A 60 8.26 0.61 -10.52
N ASP A 61 6.94 0.61 -10.65
CA ASP A 61 6.08 1.63 -10.02
C ASP A 61 6.09 1.46 -8.51
N PHE A 62 5.94 0.22 -8.04
CA PHE A 62 6.05 -0.13 -6.62
C PHE A 62 7.42 0.28 -6.06
N ILE A 63 8.51 -0.15 -6.72
CA ILE A 63 9.89 0.12 -6.29
C ILE A 63 10.14 1.62 -6.23
N LYS A 64 9.76 2.35 -7.28
CA LYS A 64 9.92 3.80 -7.35
C LYS A 64 9.17 4.51 -6.22
N TRP A 65 7.89 4.17 -6.01
CA TRP A 65 7.12 4.77 -4.94
C TRP A 65 7.72 4.48 -3.56
N ALA A 66 8.11 3.23 -3.31
CA ALA A 66 8.73 2.83 -2.05
C ALA A 66 10.06 3.56 -1.81
N ASP A 67 10.93 3.65 -2.81
CA ASP A 67 12.22 4.37 -2.70
C ASP A 67 12.03 5.88 -2.47
N GLU A 68 10.95 6.47 -3.03
CA GLU A 68 10.66 7.90 -2.92
C GLU A 68 10.00 8.28 -1.58
N TYR A 69 9.17 7.37 -1.00
CA TYR A 69 8.33 7.73 0.14
C TYR A 69 8.60 6.96 1.43
N ILE A 70 9.25 5.78 1.38
CA ILE A 70 9.56 5.00 2.58
C ILE A 70 10.97 5.34 3.07
N HIS A 71 11.07 6.10 4.14
CA HIS A 71 12.34 6.51 4.72
C HIS A 71 12.43 6.13 6.19
N PHE A 72 13.63 5.77 6.62
CA PHE A 72 13.92 5.44 8.01
C PHE A 72 14.94 6.39 8.60
N PRO A 73 14.86 6.69 9.89
CA PRO A 73 15.93 7.40 10.57
C PRO A 73 17.21 6.54 10.60
N GLY A 74 18.36 7.17 10.38
CA GLY A 74 19.66 6.50 10.41
C GLY A 74 20.24 6.18 9.02
N MET A 75 21.38 5.48 9.02
CA MET A 75 22.17 5.23 7.80
C MET A 75 21.70 4.00 7.02
N ALA A 76 21.18 2.99 7.72
CA ALA A 76 20.72 1.77 7.07
C ALA A 76 19.34 2.02 6.44
N GLN A 77 19.25 1.82 5.14
CA GLN A 77 18.02 2.02 4.39
C GLN A 77 17.51 0.70 3.80
N LEU A 78 16.20 0.57 3.79
CA LEU A 78 15.47 -0.46 3.07
C LEU A 78 15.27 0.04 1.63
N LYS A 79 15.47 -0.84 0.65
CA LYS A 79 15.27 -0.49 -0.76
C LYS A 79 13.88 -0.91 -1.21
N GLY A 80 13.28 -0.17 -2.11
CA GLY A 80 12.00 -0.54 -2.73
C GLY A 80 12.05 -1.94 -3.37
N ALA A 81 13.21 -2.33 -3.93
CA ALA A 81 13.41 -3.69 -4.45
C ALA A 81 13.31 -4.78 -3.37
N ASP A 82 13.76 -4.52 -2.13
CA ASP A 82 13.64 -5.47 -1.02
C ASP A 82 12.16 -5.62 -0.61
N LEU A 83 11.44 -4.50 -0.51
CA LEU A 83 10.01 -4.48 -0.23
C LEU A 83 9.21 -5.18 -1.32
N TYR A 84 9.54 -4.95 -2.60
CA TYR A 84 8.89 -5.66 -3.71
C TYR A 84 9.17 -7.16 -3.69
N GLY A 85 10.40 -7.55 -3.36
CA GLY A 85 10.78 -8.95 -3.15
C GLY A 85 9.98 -9.60 -2.02
N ALA A 86 9.83 -8.92 -0.89
CA ALA A 86 9.00 -9.36 0.23
C ALA A 86 7.51 -9.44 -0.16
N ARG A 87 6.98 -8.44 -0.89
CA ARG A 87 5.61 -8.45 -1.42
C ARG A 87 5.35 -9.70 -2.27
N CYS A 88 6.26 -10.03 -3.19
CA CYS A 88 6.13 -11.24 -4.00
C CYS A 88 6.17 -12.53 -3.17
N ALA A 89 7.01 -12.58 -2.13
CA ALA A 89 7.10 -13.74 -1.25
C ALA A 89 5.85 -13.91 -0.38
N MET A 90 5.41 -12.83 0.29
CA MET A 90 4.29 -12.87 1.23
C MET A 90 2.96 -13.13 0.52
N LEU A 91 2.64 -12.40 -0.56
CA LEU A 91 1.34 -12.51 -1.23
C LEU A 91 1.16 -13.80 -2.03
N HIS A 92 2.24 -14.40 -2.53
CA HIS A 92 2.13 -15.63 -3.33
C HIS A 92 2.34 -16.92 -2.54
N SER A 93 3.06 -16.88 -1.42
CA SER A 93 3.41 -18.11 -0.69
C SER A 93 3.46 -17.96 0.82
N PHE A 94 3.07 -16.79 1.36
CA PHE A 94 3.23 -16.47 2.79
C PHE A 94 4.65 -16.73 3.31
N GLY A 95 5.65 -16.58 2.41
CA GLY A 95 7.02 -16.96 2.64
C GLY A 95 7.99 -15.78 2.71
N ALA A 96 9.25 -16.06 3.05
CA ALA A 96 10.30 -15.05 3.14
C ALA A 96 11.09 -14.85 1.82
N ARG A 97 11.02 -15.81 0.88
CA ARG A 97 11.86 -15.82 -0.32
C ARG A 97 11.07 -15.76 -1.60
N SER A 98 11.30 -14.73 -2.41
CA SER A 98 10.75 -14.57 -3.76
C SER A 98 11.74 -15.07 -4.84
N LYS A 99 11.26 -15.10 -6.10
CA LYS A 99 12.13 -15.34 -7.26
C LYS A 99 13.26 -14.29 -7.36
N MET A 100 12.95 -13.03 -7.00
CA MET A 100 13.95 -11.94 -7.01
C MET A 100 15.04 -12.16 -5.98
N SER A 101 14.69 -12.50 -4.74
CA SER A 101 15.70 -12.77 -3.69
C SER A 101 16.54 -14.01 -4.00
N ARG A 102 15.95 -15.07 -4.58
CA ARG A 102 16.71 -16.24 -5.03
C ARG A 102 17.71 -15.94 -6.15
N LYS A 103 17.43 -14.91 -6.97
CA LYS A 103 18.34 -14.45 -8.03
C LYS A 103 19.32 -13.37 -7.57
N GLY A 104 19.29 -12.98 -6.29
CA GLY A 104 20.16 -11.93 -5.74
C GLY A 104 19.78 -10.50 -6.17
N HIS A 105 18.58 -10.29 -6.73
CA HIS A 105 18.11 -8.96 -7.20
C HIS A 105 17.57 -8.09 -6.05
N CYS A 106 17.32 -8.65 -4.88
CA CYS A 106 16.95 -7.97 -3.66
C CYS A 106 17.41 -8.76 -2.44
N ARG A 107 17.50 -8.07 -1.29
CA ARG A 107 17.75 -8.74 -0.01
C ARG A 107 16.47 -9.42 0.50
N ILE A 108 16.63 -10.36 1.41
CA ILE A 108 15.54 -11.00 2.15
C ILE A 108 15.30 -10.17 3.39
N ILE A 109 14.06 -9.78 3.63
CA ILE A 109 13.68 -9.07 4.84
C ILE A 109 13.44 -10.09 5.96
N LEU A 110 14.08 -9.87 7.10
CA LEU A 110 13.78 -10.53 8.37
C LEU A 110 12.97 -9.53 9.21
N TRP A 111 11.76 -9.91 9.53
CA TRP A 111 10.84 -9.06 10.26
C TRP A 111 11.14 -9.10 11.75
N LEU A 112 11.20 -7.92 12.35
CA LEU A 112 11.36 -7.74 13.79
C LEU A 112 10.13 -7.00 14.30
N ASP A 113 9.67 -7.34 15.47
CA ASP A 113 8.51 -6.70 16.09
C ASP A 113 8.78 -5.19 16.30
N ASN A 114 9.56 -4.83 17.28
CA ASN A 114 9.90 -3.43 17.58
C ASN A 114 11.39 -3.27 17.86
N ALA A 115 12.18 -2.97 16.83
CA ALA A 115 13.63 -2.90 16.93
C ALA A 115 14.15 -1.46 16.85
N VAL A 116 15.21 -1.19 17.61
CA VAL A 116 16.01 0.04 17.52
C VAL A 116 17.47 -0.36 17.29
N PRO A 117 18.11 0.05 16.17
CA PRO A 117 17.57 0.89 15.08
C PRO A 117 16.50 0.16 14.26
N PRO A 118 15.60 0.91 13.57
CA PRO A 118 14.47 0.35 12.83
C PRO A 118 14.85 -0.53 11.64
N VAL A 119 16.03 -0.30 11.06
CA VAL A 119 16.61 -1.10 9.99
C VAL A 119 18.03 -1.49 10.38
N ILE A 120 18.32 -2.80 10.34
CA ILE A 120 19.65 -3.35 10.67
C ILE A 120 20.17 -4.06 9.43
N PHE A 121 21.32 -3.60 8.94
CA PHE A 121 22.01 -4.21 7.81
C PHE A 121 23.51 -4.26 8.03
N ASN A 122 24.06 -5.48 8.01
CA ASN A 122 25.50 -5.69 8.07
C ASN A 122 25.97 -6.53 6.86
N PRO A 123 26.45 -5.88 5.79
CA PRO A 123 26.83 -6.56 4.56
C PRO A 123 28.05 -7.49 4.72
N LYS A 124 28.89 -7.28 5.75
CA LYS A 124 30.06 -8.14 6.02
C LYS A 124 29.68 -9.49 6.64
N VAL A 125 28.55 -9.54 7.35
CA VAL A 125 28.09 -10.75 8.05
C VAL A 125 26.98 -11.43 7.24
N HIS A 126 26.00 -10.67 6.78
CA HIS A 126 24.82 -11.19 6.08
C HIS A 126 24.42 -10.29 4.90
N PRO A 127 25.13 -10.37 3.76
CA PRO A 127 24.87 -9.49 2.62
C PRO A 127 23.49 -9.69 1.99
N GLN A 128 22.88 -10.85 2.22
CA GLN A 128 21.58 -11.23 1.61
C GLN A 128 20.37 -10.86 2.50
N TYR A 129 20.59 -10.41 3.74
CA TYR A 129 19.51 -10.18 4.69
C TYR A 129 19.51 -8.73 5.19
N VAL A 130 18.34 -8.19 5.37
CA VAL A 130 18.11 -6.94 6.07
C VAL A 130 17.02 -7.17 7.12
N MET A 131 17.23 -6.69 8.33
CA MET A 131 16.26 -6.79 9.42
C MET A 131 15.47 -5.49 9.50
N VAL A 132 14.16 -5.56 9.66
CA VAL A 132 13.26 -4.40 9.65
C VAL A 132 12.23 -4.52 10.75
N SER A 133 12.08 -3.48 11.57
CA SER A 133 10.98 -3.35 12.51
C SER A 133 9.67 -3.15 11.77
N ILE A 134 8.67 -4.01 12.04
CA ILE A 134 7.33 -3.92 11.43
C ILE A 134 6.65 -2.62 11.85
N VAL A 135 6.75 -2.24 13.12
CA VAL A 135 6.20 -0.99 13.64
C VAL A 135 6.81 0.22 12.94
N ALA A 136 8.14 0.25 12.80
CA ALA A 136 8.81 1.34 12.10
C ALA A 136 8.48 1.38 10.60
N LEU A 137 8.27 0.23 9.95
CA LEU A 137 7.82 0.17 8.56
C LEU A 137 6.40 0.73 8.41
N LYS A 138 5.49 0.41 9.33
CA LYS A 138 4.15 1.01 9.39
C LYS A 138 4.24 2.53 9.50
N ASP A 139 5.05 3.05 10.43
CA ASP A 139 5.20 4.50 10.65
C ASP A 139 5.78 5.18 9.40
N ALA A 140 6.85 4.62 8.82
CA ALA A 140 7.45 5.12 7.57
C ALA A 140 6.45 5.10 6.39
N LEU A 141 5.60 4.06 6.30
CA LEU A 141 4.53 4.00 5.31
C LEU A 141 3.51 5.13 5.54
N PHE A 142 3.02 5.30 6.76
CA PHE A 142 2.00 6.31 7.05
C PHE A 142 2.50 7.73 6.76
N GLU A 143 3.71 8.04 7.17
CA GLU A 143 4.36 9.31 6.83
C GLU A 143 4.58 9.46 5.31
N GLY A 144 4.99 8.37 4.64
CA GLY A 144 5.16 8.34 3.19
C GLY A 144 3.87 8.60 2.44
N MET A 145 2.75 8.00 2.89
CA MET A 145 1.41 8.25 2.35
C MET A 145 1.00 9.70 2.53
N ASP A 146 1.24 10.31 3.70
CA ASP A 146 0.92 11.71 3.94
C ASP A 146 1.72 12.63 3.02
N ARG A 147 3.05 12.42 2.91
CA ARG A 147 3.88 13.18 1.98
C ARG A 147 3.43 13.05 0.53
N PHE A 148 3.10 11.83 0.11
CA PHE A 148 2.60 11.56 -1.24
C PHE A 148 1.30 12.31 -1.51
N LEU A 149 0.30 12.18 -0.63
CA LEU A 149 -1.01 12.84 -0.81
C LEU A 149 -0.89 14.36 -0.77
N ILE A 150 -0.10 14.91 0.13
CA ILE A 150 0.18 16.35 0.19
C ILE A 150 0.80 16.83 -1.14
N ASN A 151 1.79 16.11 -1.67
CA ASN A 151 2.43 16.46 -2.95
C ASN A 151 1.45 16.34 -4.11
N LEU A 152 0.67 15.27 -4.16
CA LEU A 152 -0.32 14.98 -5.20
C LEU A 152 -1.38 16.09 -5.29
N TYR A 153 -1.89 16.51 -4.14
CA TYR A 153 -2.98 17.50 -4.04
C TYR A 153 -2.50 18.93 -3.79
N LYS A 154 -1.19 19.19 -3.84
CA LYS A 154 -0.66 20.56 -3.81
C LYS A 154 -1.26 21.45 -4.92
N ASN A 155 -1.57 20.84 -6.08
CA ASN A 155 -2.36 21.43 -7.14
C ASN A 155 -3.51 20.48 -7.51
N PRO A 156 -4.71 20.63 -6.91
CA PRO A 156 -5.84 19.72 -7.13
C PRO A 156 -6.36 19.74 -8.57
N ASN A 157 -6.00 20.76 -9.37
CA ASN A 157 -6.36 20.83 -10.78
C ASN A 157 -5.32 20.19 -11.73
N SER A 158 -4.22 19.67 -11.22
CA SER A 158 -3.21 18.96 -12.00
C SER A 158 -3.80 17.70 -12.67
N LYS A 159 -3.12 17.23 -13.72
CA LYS A 159 -3.51 15.98 -14.38
C LYS A 159 -3.36 14.79 -13.44
N GLU A 160 -2.31 14.80 -12.63
CA GLU A 160 -1.97 13.76 -11.66
C GLU A 160 -3.05 13.65 -10.57
N ALA A 161 -3.49 14.78 -9.99
CA ALA A 161 -4.55 14.81 -9.00
C ALA A 161 -5.88 14.28 -9.57
N LYS A 162 -6.29 14.78 -10.73
CA LYS A 162 -7.51 14.32 -11.44
C LYS A 162 -7.46 12.84 -11.83
N LEU A 163 -6.28 12.34 -12.18
CA LEU A 163 -6.08 10.92 -12.47
C LEU A 163 -6.21 10.08 -11.20
N ALA A 164 -5.60 10.52 -10.10
CA ALA A 164 -5.72 9.85 -8.81
C ALA A 164 -7.18 9.83 -8.32
N ASP A 165 -7.93 10.92 -8.47
CA ASP A 165 -9.36 10.97 -8.12
C ASP A 165 -10.17 9.91 -8.89
N ARG A 166 -9.92 9.76 -10.20
CA ARG A 166 -10.56 8.69 -10.98
C ARG A 166 -10.17 7.29 -10.48
N ARG A 167 -8.90 7.09 -10.11
CA ARG A 167 -8.39 5.80 -9.61
C ARG A 167 -8.92 5.47 -8.22
N PHE A 168 -9.13 6.46 -7.36
CA PHE A 168 -9.78 6.25 -6.08
C PHE A 168 -11.17 5.63 -6.21
N GLN A 169 -11.91 5.94 -7.29
CA GLN A 169 -13.22 5.34 -7.53
C GLN A 169 -13.16 3.84 -7.85
N SER A 170 -12.01 3.31 -8.26
CA SER A 170 -11.81 1.88 -8.53
C SER A 170 -11.38 1.07 -7.30
N PHE A 171 -11.01 1.73 -6.20
CA PHE A 171 -10.67 1.03 -4.97
C PHE A 171 -11.90 0.38 -4.31
N VAL A 172 -11.65 -0.71 -3.59
CA VAL A 172 -12.69 -1.36 -2.78
C VAL A 172 -13.20 -0.39 -1.72
N GLN A 173 -14.48 -0.10 -1.78
CA GLN A 173 -15.15 0.79 -0.85
C GLN A 173 -16.37 0.09 -0.26
N LYS A 174 -16.67 0.41 1.01
CA LYS A 174 -17.90 -0.06 1.66
C LYS A 174 -19.09 0.71 1.08
N ALA A 175 -20.01 0.02 0.45
CA ALA A 175 -21.29 0.60 0.03
C ALA A 175 -22.34 0.44 1.15
N PRO A 176 -23.16 1.47 1.45
CA PRO A 176 -24.30 1.31 2.32
C PRO A 176 -25.30 0.31 1.72
N THR A 177 -25.82 -0.60 2.53
CA THR A 177 -26.75 -1.64 2.08
C THR A 177 -28.02 -1.06 1.44
N ASP A 178 -28.51 0.03 1.99
CA ASP A 178 -29.74 0.69 1.51
C ASP A 178 -29.58 1.29 0.11
N ASP A 179 -28.38 1.79 -0.24
CA ASP A 179 -28.08 2.33 -1.57
C ASP A 179 -28.06 1.24 -2.65
N VAL A 180 -27.59 0.03 -2.29
CA VAL A 180 -27.53 -1.11 -3.20
C VAL A 180 -28.93 -1.70 -3.43
N MET A 181 -29.74 -1.79 -2.38
CA MET A 181 -31.09 -2.35 -2.45
C MET A 181 -32.08 -1.42 -3.17
N SER A 182 -31.92 -0.11 -3.06
CA SER A 182 -32.76 0.86 -3.77
C SER A 182 -32.47 0.93 -5.27
N SER A 183 -31.24 0.60 -5.72
CA SER A 183 -30.88 0.62 -7.14
C SER A 183 -31.26 -0.67 -7.89
N SER A 184 -31.60 -1.75 -7.18
CA SER A 184 -31.97 -3.05 -7.75
C SER A 184 -33.47 -3.29 -7.90
N ALA A 185 -34.33 -2.32 -7.61
CA ALA A 185 -35.76 -2.41 -7.86
C ALA A 185 -36.03 -2.49 -9.38
N PRO A 186 -36.65 -3.56 -9.92
CA PRO A 186 -36.98 -3.63 -11.33
C PRO A 186 -37.93 -2.51 -11.70
N PRO A 187 -37.85 -1.95 -12.92
CA PRO A 187 -38.76 -0.92 -13.36
C PRO A 187 -40.19 -1.43 -13.25
N ARG A 188 -41.03 -0.69 -12.53
CA ARG A 188 -42.47 -1.02 -12.42
C ARG A 188 -43.03 -1.10 -13.82
N SER A 189 -43.48 -2.29 -14.23
CA SER A 189 -44.23 -2.47 -15.47
C SER A 189 -45.51 -1.64 -15.38
N THR A 190 -45.54 -0.53 -16.08
CA THR A 190 -46.78 0.16 -16.38
C THR A 190 -47.59 -0.73 -17.32
N LYS A 191 -48.54 -1.46 -16.76
CA LYS A 191 -49.61 -2.05 -17.55
C LYS A 191 -50.55 -0.94 -17.96
N THR A 192 -50.60 -0.65 -19.24
CA THR A 192 -51.69 0.00 -19.93
C THR A 192 -52.78 -1.02 -20.22
#